data_cfacd689329f36ccb4dc28a3cc845840
#
_entry.id   cfacd689329f36ccb4dc28a3cc845840
#
_cell.length_a   1.000
_cell.length_b   1.000
_cell.length_c   1.000
_cell.angle_alpha   90.00
_cell.angle_beta   90.00
_cell.angle_gamma   90.00
#
_symmetry.space_group_name_H-M   'P 1'
#
loop_
_entity.id
_entity.type
_entity.pdbx_description
1 polymer ?
#
loop_
_entity_poly.entity_id
_entity_poly.type
_entity_poly.pdbx_seq_one_letter_code
_entity_poly.pdbx_strand_id
1 'polypeptide(L)'
;MSFAQARKETKMTYAPKDYARLLGMQGFSETLLKNHFTLYQGYVTNTNKLMETFGQMLKEGKTGSPEFAEMKRRFGWEFNGMRLHEYYFENLGGKGGLEKTSKLSTKITEDFGSYENWEREFRAIGAMRGIGWALVYQDSSNGKLMNVWINEHDGGHPAGCAPILILDVFEHAFMIDYGLKRADYIEAFVKNIDWKAVEGRLR
;
A
#
# COMPACT_ATOMS: atom_id res chain seq x y z
N MET A 1 13.76 -20.04 -45.31
CA MET A 1 12.93 -20.55 -44.21
C MET A 1 13.14 -19.67 -43.01
N SER A 2 12.19 -18.75 -42.77
CA SER A 2 12.26 -17.79 -41.62
C SER A 2 11.37 -18.32 -40.52
N PHE A 3 11.98 -18.74 -39.41
CA PHE A 3 11.26 -19.06 -38.20
C PHE A 3 11.01 -17.77 -37.40
N ALA A 4 9.97 -17.06 -37.73
CA ALA A 4 9.39 -16.05 -36.86
C ALA A 4 8.56 -16.78 -35.77
N GLN A 5 9.23 -17.14 -34.69
CA GLN A 5 8.59 -17.66 -33.48
C GLN A 5 7.81 -16.51 -32.83
N ALA A 6 6.50 -16.49 -33.03
CA ALA A 6 5.60 -15.59 -32.32
C ALA A 6 5.77 -15.86 -30.82
N ARG A 7 6.51 -15.02 -30.11
CA ARG A 7 6.46 -14.96 -28.65
C ARG A 7 5.02 -14.65 -28.29
N LYS A 8 4.32 -15.63 -27.73
CA LYS A 8 3.07 -15.42 -27.01
C LYS A 8 3.39 -14.42 -25.90
N GLU A 9 3.06 -13.15 -26.12
CA GLU A 9 3.12 -12.15 -25.06
C GLU A 9 2.21 -12.65 -23.93
N THR A 10 2.82 -13.11 -22.86
CA THR A 10 2.11 -13.46 -21.63
C THR A 10 1.56 -12.15 -21.10
N LYS A 11 0.27 -11.92 -21.32
CA LYS A 11 -0.45 -10.75 -20.80
C LYS A 11 -0.34 -10.80 -19.28
N MET A 12 0.58 -10.03 -18.70
CA MET A 12 0.68 -9.90 -17.26
C MET A 12 -0.54 -9.12 -16.77
N THR A 13 -1.56 -9.86 -16.35
CA THR A 13 -2.74 -9.30 -15.72
C THR A 13 -2.64 -9.51 -14.21
N TYR A 14 -2.89 -8.46 -13.44
CA TYR A 14 -3.04 -8.57 -12.00
C TYR A 14 -4.41 -9.17 -11.69
N ALA A 15 -4.45 -10.09 -10.73
CA ALA A 15 -5.69 -10.61 -10.17
C ALA A 15 -5.89 -10.04 -8.76
N PRO A 16 -7.11 -9.66 -8.37
CA PRO A 16 -7.37 -9.23 -7.01
C PRO A 16 -7.12 -10.39 -6.05
N LYS A 17 -6.44 -10.10 -4.94
CA LYS A 17 -6.22 -11.04 -3.85
C LYS A 17 -7.46 -11.10 -2.96
N ASP A 18 -7.69 -12.25 -2.34
CA ASP A 18 -8.76 -12.43 -1.36
C ASP A 18 -8.27 -12.08 0.04
N TYR A 19 -9.01 -11.17 0.70
CA TYR A 19 -8.74 -10.72 2.07
C TYR A 19 -9.90 -11.05 3.03
N ALA A 20 -10.78 -11.99 2.69
CA ALA A 20 -11.91 -12.41 3.54
C ALA A 20 -11.47 -12.87 4.95
N ARG A 21 -10.20 -13.28 5.11
CA ARG A 21 -9.59 -13.60 6.41
C ARG A 21 -9.65 -12.45 7.43
N LEU A 22 -9.84 -11.21 6.97
CA LEU A 22 -9.91 -10.03 7.83
C LEU A 22 -11.34 -9.77 8.36
N LEU A 23 -12.35 -10.44 7.83
CA LEU A 23 -13.73 -10.28 8.32
C LEU A 23 -13.83 -10.77 9.77
N GLY A 24 -14.50 -9.98 10.60
CA GLY A 24 -14.58 -10.23 12.05
C GLY A 24 -13.37 -9.72 12.86
N MET A 25 -12.41 -9.02 12.23
CA MET A 25 -11.29 -8.38 12.93
C MET A 25 -11.81 -7.30 13.87
N GLN A 26 -11.31 -7.29 15.11
CA GLN A 26 -11.76 -6.34 16.13
C GLN A 26 -11.45 -4.89 15.72
N GLY A 27 -12.43 -4.01 15.86
CA GLY A 27 -12.29 -2.59 15.52
C GLY A 27 -12.51 -2.27 14.03
N PHE A 28 -12.95 -3.25 13.22
CA PHE A 28 -13.30 -3.05 11.82
C PHE A 28 -14.59 -3.77 11.50
N SER A 29 -15.64 -3.03 11.10
CA SER A 29 -16.89 -3.65 10.70
C SER A 29 -16.73 -4.42 9.38
N GLU A 30 -17.55 -5.46 9.21
CA GLU A 30 -17.57 -6.17 7.92
C GLU A 30 -17.99 -5.25 6.76
N THR A 31 -18.84 -4.27 7.02
CA THR A 31 -19.27 -3.29 6.01
C THR A 31 -18.10 -2.45 5.55
N LEU A 32 -17.30 -1.90 6.49
CA LEU A 32 -16.08 -1.15 6.16
C LEU A 32 -15.13 -1.99 5.31
N LEU A 33 -14.81 -3.20 5.77
CA LEU A 33 -13.86 -4.09 5.10
C LEU A 33 -14.34 -4.50 3.70
N LYS A 34 -15.61 -4.89 3.55
CA LYS A 34 -16.17 -5.29 2.24
C LYS A 34 -16.17 -4.13 1.24
N ASN A 35 -16.51 -2.92 1.68
CA ASN A 35 -16.42 -1.73 0.83
C ASN A 35 -14.97 -1.45 0.42
N HIS A 36 -14.03 -1.58 1.35
CA HIS A 36 -12.60 -1.36 1.10
C HIS A 36 -12.03 -2.41 0.12
N PHE A 37 -12.41 -3.68 0.25
CA PHE A 37 -12.04 -4.72 -0.71
C PHE A 37 -12.58 -4.44 -2.12
N THR A 38 -13.82 -3.95 -2.21
CA THR A 38 -14.43 -3.58 -3.50
C THR A 38 -13.69 -2.41 -4.15
N LEU A 39 -13.32 -1.40 -3.37
CA LEU A 39 -12.50 -0.28 -3.86
C LEU A 39 -11.14 -0.75 -4.40
N TYR A 40 -10.45 -1.60 -3.64
CA TYR A 40 -9.19 -2.22 -4.06
C TYR A 40 -9.33 -2.98 -5.41
N GLN A 41 -10.39 -3.77 -5.59
CA GLN A 41 -10.66 -4.48 -6.84
C GLN A 41 -10.81 -3.52 -8.03
N GLY A 42 -11.33 -2.32 -7.79
CA GLY A 42 -11.38 -1.23 -8.76
C GLY A 42 -9.99 -0.82 -9.25
N TYR A 43 -9.03 -0.64 -8.35
CA TYR A 43 -7.64 -0.33 -8.71
C TYR A 43 -6.96 -1.44 -9.50
N VAL A 44 -7.21 -2.71 -9.16
CA VAL A 44 -6.70 -3.85 -9.94
C VAL A 44 -7.24 -3.81 -11.37
N THR A 45 -8.54 -3.60 -11.51
CA THR A 45 -9.23 -3.53 -12.82
C THR A 45 -8.69 -2.37 -13.66
N ASN A 46 -8.56 -1.18 -13.08
CA ASN A 46 -8.08 0.01 -13.77
C ASN A 46 -6.60 -0.10 -14.15
N THR A 47 -5.76 -0.67 -13.29
CA THR A 47 -4.35 -0.93 -13.60
C THR A 47 -4.23 -1.83 -14.83
N ASN A 48 -4.97 -2.94 -14.89
CA ASN A 48 -4.98 -3.85 -16.02
C ASN A 48 -5.46 -3.14 -17.30
N LYS A 49 -6.54 -2.38 -17.22
CA LYS A 49 -7.10 -1.63 -18.35
C LYS A 49 -6.10 -0.61 -18.92
N LEU A 50 -5.40 0.13 -18.06
CA LEU A 50 -4.35 1.06 -18.48
C LEU A 50 -3.20 0.35 -19.19
N MET A 51 -2.74 -0.78 -18.64
CA MET A 51 -1.66 -1.56 -19.25
C MET A 51 -2.06 -2.09 -20.64
N GLU A 52 -3.30 -2.57 -20.79
CA GLU A 52 -3.83 -3.00 -22.07
C GLU A 52 -3.91 -1.85 -23.08
N THR A 53 -4.42 -0.70 -22.64
CA THR A 53 -4.51 0.52 -23.46
C THR A 53 -3.13 0.99 -23.92
N PHE A 54 -2.11 0.99 -23.05
CA PHE A 54 -0.75 1.32 -23.45
C PHE A 54 -0.20 0.39 -24.53
N GLY A 55 -0.45 -0.92 -24.38
CA GLY A 55 -0.05 -1.89 -25.40
C GLY A 55 -0.72 -1.64 -26.75
N GLN A 56 -2.00 -1.26 -26.75
CA GLN A 56 -2.73 -0.93 -27.97
C GLN A 56 -2.21 0.36 -28.60
N MET A 57 -2.03 1.44 -27.81
CA MET A 57 -1.52 2.71 -28.31
C MET A 57 -0.10 2.61 -28.87
N LEU A 58 0.73 1.73 -28.28
CA LEU A 58 2.06 1.44 -28.81
C LEU A 58 1.96 0.81 -30.21
N LYS A 59 1.06 -0.16 -30.41
CA LYS A 59 0.83 -0.82 -31.73
C LYS A 59 0.30 0.17 -32.77
N GLU A 60 -0.49 1.13 -32.33
CA GLU A 60 -1.09 2.16 -33.20
C GLU A 60 -0.16 3.37 -33.46
N GLY A 61 1.02 3.40 -32.89
CA GLY A 61 1.95 4.54 -33.02
C GLY A 61 1.49 5.81 -32.30
N LYS A 62 0.60 5.71 -31.31
CA LYS A 62 -0.02 6.85 -30.57
C LYS A 62 0.72 7.25 -29.31
N THR A 63 1.95 6.79 -29.10
CA THR A 63 2.71 7.08 -27.87
C THR A 63 3.11 8.56 -27.69
N GLY A 64 3.03 9.36 -28.75
CA GLY A 64 3.24 10.81 -28.70
C GLY A 64 1.96 11.64 -28.48
N SER A 65 0.81 10.99 -28.27
CA SER A 65 -0.45 11.73 -28.11
C SER A 65 -0.63 12.29 -26.68
N PRO A 66 -1.37 13.40 -26.51
CA PRO A 66 -1.73 13.94 -25.21
C PRO A 66 -2.45 12.93 -24.33
N GLU A 67 -3.34 12.11 -24.90
CA GLU A 67 -4.08 11.08 -24.17
C GLU A 67 -3.15 10.03 -23.58
N PHE A 68 -2.15 9.59 -24.35
CA PHE A 68 -1.13 8.67 -23.84
C PHE A 68 -0.36 9.29 -22.65
N ALA A 69 0.02 10.56 -22.77
CA ALA A 69 0.74 11.26 -21.72
C ALA A 69 -0.08 11.34 -20.42
N GLU A 70 -1.37 11.70 -20.51
CA GLU A 70 -2.25 11.78 -19.33
C GLU A 70 -2.52 10.41 -18.70
N MET A 71 -2.75 9.38 -19.51
CA MET A 71 -2.90 8.03 -18.98
C MET A 71 -1.61 7.52 -18.31
N LYS A 72 -0.43 7.91 -18.80
CA LYS A 72 0.85 7.59 -18.14
C LYS A 72 1.00 8.26 -16.78
N ARG A 73 0.53 9.52 -16.61
CA ARG A 73 0.47 10.18 -15.30
C ARG A 73 -0.49 9.43 -14.37
N ARG A 74 -1.67 9.06 -14.86
CA ARG A 74 -2.68 8.33 -14.10
C ARG A 74 -2.25 6.93 -13.70
N PHE A 75 -1.32 6.30 -14.44
CA PHE A 75 -0.88 4.94 -14.15
C PHE A 75 -0.31 4.79 -12.73
N GLY A 76 0.52 5.73 -12.28
CA GLY A 76 1.08 5.72 -10.92
C GLY A 76 -0.01 5.69 -9.85
N TRP A 77 -1.07 6.47 -10.03
CA TRP A 77 -2.23 6.49 -9.15
C TRP A 77 -2.91 5.11 -9.03
N GLU A 78 -3.29 4.49 -10.16
CA GLU A 78 -4.00 3.21 -10.15
C GLU A 78 -3.11 2.06 -9.66
N PHE A 79 -1.85 2.02 -10.13
CA PHE A 79 -0.91 0.98 -9.74
C PHE A 79 -0.57 1.04 -8.24
N ASN A 80 -0.28 2.22 -7.72
CA ASN A 80 0.02 2.39 -6.30
C ASN A 80 -1.24 2.19 -5.46
N GLY A 81 -2.42 2.64 -5.92
CA GLY A 81 -3.69 2.32 -5.28
C GLY A 81 -3.86 0.82 -5.10
N MET A 82 -3.61 0.02 -6.13
CA MET A 82 -3.61 -1.44 -6.04
C MET A 82 -2.58 -1.96 -5.02
N ARG A 83 -1.30 -1.57 -5.17
CA ARG A 83 -0.20 -2.12 -4.35
C ARG A 83 -0.27 -1.71 -2.89
N LEU A 84 -0.60 -0.46 -2.61
CA LEU A 84 -0.68 0.03 -1.23
C LEU A 84 -1.83 -0.63 -0.47
N HIS A 85 -2.97 -0.89 -1.14
CA HIS A 85 -4.06 -1.66 -0.54
C HIS A 85 -3.65 -3.12 -0.27
N GLU A 86 -2.92 -3.78 -1.19
CA GLU A 86 -2.40 -5.12 -0.95
C GLU A 86 -1.52 -5.16 0.30
N TYR A 87 -0.57 -4.25 0.42
CA TYR A 87 0.30 -4.15 1.59
C TYR A 87 -0.49 -3.81 2.87
N TYR A 88 -1.48 -2.91 2.77
CA TYR A 88 -2.33 -2.52 3.90
C TYR A 88 -3.12 -3.72 4.44
N PHE A 89 -3.79 -4.48 3.59
CA PHE A 89 -4.54 -5.66 4.03
C PHE A 89 -3.61 -6.78 4.53
N GLU A 90 -2.44 -6.92 3.96
CA GLU A 90 -1.43 -7.87 4.42
C GLU A 90 -0.82 -7.49 5.77
N ASN A 91 -0.82 -6.21 6.15
CA ASN A 91 -0.40 -5.78 7.49
C ASN A 91 -1.38 -6.14 8.59
N LEU A 92 -2.62 -6.51 8.26
CA LEU A 92 -3.72 -6.63 9.20
C LEU A 92 -4.02 -8.09 9.56
N GLY A 93 -4.67 -8.28 10.72
CA GLY A 93 -5.09 -9.58 11.22
C GLY A 93 -4.10 -10.22 12.19
N GLY A 94 -3.09 -9.48 12.63
CA GLY A 94 -2.18 -9.91 13.70
C GLY A 94 -2.87 -9.98 15.07
N LYS A 95 -2.33 -10.81 15.95
CA LYS A 95 -2.85 -11.04 17.31
C LYS A 95 -1.74 -10.90 18.35
N GLY A 96 -1.10 -9.75 18.41
CA GLY A 96 -0.04 -9.54 19.40
C GLY A 96 0.83 -8.33 19.08
N GLY A 97 1.63 -7.92 20.05
CA GLY A 97 2.62 -6.86 19.88
C GLY A 97 3.87 -7.31 19.11
N LEU A 98 4.69 -6.37 18.73
CA LEU A 98 6.00 -6.63 18.15
C LEU A 98 6.89 -7.36 19.18
N GLU A 99 7.46 -8.49 18.79
CA GLU A 99 8.38 -9.24 19.65
C GLU A 99 9.67 -8.43 19.86
N LYS A 100 10.04 -8.22 21.14
CA LYS A 100 11.20 -7.39 21.53
C LYS A 100 12.53 -7.90 20.97
N THR A 101 12.62 -9.19 20.69
CA THR A 101 13.82 -9.85 20.15
C THR A 101 13.81 -9.98 18.62
N SER A 102 12.78 -9.47 17.96
CA SER A 102 12.67 -9.54 16.51
C SER A 102 13.66 -8.61 15.82
N LYS A 103 14.01 -8.92 14.56
CA LYS A 103 14.88 -8.06 13.74
C LYS A 103 14.26 -6.68 13.54
N LEU A 104 12.94 -6.63 13.35
CA LEU A 104 12.22 -5.37 13.19
C LEU A 104 12.28 -4.51 14.45
N SER A 105 12.11 -5.12 15.64
CA SER A 105 12.21 -4.40 16.93
C SER A 105 13.61 -3.82 17.13
N THR A 106 14.65 -4.60 16.84
CA THR A 106 16.03 -4.12 16.89
C THR A 106 16.24 -2.94 15.96
N LYS A 107 15.79 -3.07 14.71
CA LYS A 107 15.95 -2.02 13.70
C LYS A 107 15.18 -0.74 14.03
N ILE A 108 13.96 -0.85 14.56
CA ILE A 108 13.19 0.29 15.07
C ILE A 108 13.94 0.99 16.19
N THR A 109 14.52 0.24 17.13
CA THR A 109 15.29 0.82 18.24
C THR A 109 16.55 1.53 17.76
N GLU A 110 17.26 0.96 16.80
CA GLU A 110 18.44 1.59 16.18
C GLU A 110 18.10 2.92 15.49
N ASP A 111 17.01 2.97 14.72
CA ASP A 111 16.71 4.13 13.87
C ASP A 111 15.90 5.23 14.58
N PHE A 112 15.07 4.86 15.58
CA PHE A 112 14.18 5.80 16.30
C PHE A 112 14.49 5.94 17.78
N GLY A 113 15.46 5.18 18.32
CA GLY A 113 15.84 5.17 19.72
C GLY A 113 14.95 4.28 20.60
N SER A 114 13.67 4.11 20.29
CA SER A 114 12.75 3.15 20.92
C SER A 114 11.52 2.88 20.06
N TYR A 115 10.80 1.80 20.41
CA TYR A 115 9.49 1.49 19.81
C TYR A 115 8.48 2.62 20.04
N GLU A 116 8.45 3.18 21.24
CA GLU A 116 7.51 4.24 21.64
C GLU A 116 7.76 5.54 20.85
N ASN A 117 9.02 5.85 20.55
CA ASN A 117 9.37 7.00 19.71
C ASN A 117 8.90 6.81 18.29
N TRP A 118 9.17 5.63 17.71
CA TRP A 118 8.70 5.25 16.38
C TRP A 118 7.17 5.32 16.29
N GLU A 119 6.48 4.66 17.23
CA GLU A 119 5.02 4.60 17.23
C GLU A 119 4.39 5.99 17.37
N ARG A 120 4.93 6.84 18.25
CA ARG A 120 4.47 8.22 18.42
C ARG A 120 4.58 9.03 17.12
N GLU A 121 5.71 8.92 16.43
CA GLU A 121 5.93 9.60 15.14
C GLU A 121 5.02 9.04 14.06
N PHE A 122 4.91 7.72 13.93
CA PHE A 122 4.04 7.05 12.96
C PHE A 122 2.57 7.46 13.13
N ARG A 123 2.07 7.46 14.38
CA ARG A 123 0.72 7.92 14.71
C ARG A 123 0.50 9.40 14.38
N ALA A 124 1.49 10.24 14.66
CA ALA A 124 1.42 11.67 14.36
C ALA A 124 1.30 11.90 12.83
N ILE A 125 2.06 11.16 12.04
CA ILE A 125 1.95 11.18 10.57
C ILE A 125 0.57 10.69 10.12
N GLY A 126 0.07 9.57 10.64
CA GLY A 126 -1.27 9.06 10.32
C GLY A 126 -2.40 10.04 10.68
N ALA A 127 -2.20 10.87 11.70
CA ALA A 127 -3.16 11.89 12.13
C ALA A 127 -3.09 13.21 11.35
N MET A 128 -2.12 13.40 10.45
CA MET A 128 -1.99 14.61 9.63
C MET A 128 -3.26 14.85 8.80
N ARG A 129 -3.58 16.13 8.59
CA ARG A 129 -4.73 16.50 7.73
C ARG A 129 -4.42 16.20 6.27
N GLY A 130 -5.36 15.58 5.58
CA GLY A 130 -5.24 15.21 4.18
C GLY A 130 -5.69 13.78 3.95
N ILE A 131 -5.61 13.35 2.69
CA ILE A 131 -5.86 11.99 2.22
C ILE A 131 -4.54 11.39 1.72
N GLY A 132 -4.31 10.13 2.02
CA GLY A 132 -3.07 9.45 1.64
C GLY A 132 -2.73 8.31 2.57
N TRP A 133 -1.45 8.15 2.86
CA TRP A 133 -0.92 7.01 3.58
C TRP A 133 0.18 7.44 4.56
N ALA A 134 0.25 6.78 5.71
CA ALA A 134 1.42 6.81 6.57
C ALA A 134 2.17 5.49 6.42
N LEU A 135 3.46 5.55 6.07
CA LEU A 135 4.26 4.37 5.81
C LEU A 135 5.55 4.36 6.62
N VAL A 136 6.01 3.15 6.93
CA VAL A 136 7.41 2.90 7.26
C VAL A 136 8.09 2.42 5.98
N TYR A 137 9.13 3.13 5.55
CA TYR A 137 10.02 2.72 4.47
C TYR A 137 11.36 2.25 4.99
N GLN A 138 11.98 1.32 4.26
CA GLN A 138 13.38 0.97 4.44
C GLN A 138 14.18 1.47 3.24
N ASP A 139 15.21 2.26 3.47
CA ASP A 139 16.18 2.67 2.45
C ASP A 139 17.01 1.47 2.03
N SER A 140 16.96 1.12 0.73
CA SER A 140 17.67 -0.05 0.20
C SER A 140 19.20 0.11 0.18
N SER A 141 19.70 1.34 0.34
CA SER A 141 21.14 1.63 0.31
C SER A 141 21.85 1.38 1.64
N ASN A 142 21.15 1.61 2.75
CA ASN A 142 21.74 1.54 4.10
C ASN A 142 20.87 0.81 5.13
N GLY A 143 19.68 0.36 4.72
CA GLY A 143 18.74 -0.37 5.56
C GLY A 143 17.99 0.49 6.58
N LYS A 144 18.16 1.83 6.58
CA LYS A 144 17.52 2.72 7.55
C LYS A 144 16.00 2.76 7.38
N LEU A 145 15.27 2.71 8.49
CA LEU A 145 13.84 2.89 8.53
C LEU A 145 13.49 4.37 8.67
N MET A 146 12.41 4.79 8.04
CA MET A 146 11.86 6.13 8.15
C MET A 146 10.34 6.11 8.04
N ASN A 147 9.65 6.94 8.83
CA ASN A 147 8.23 7.18 8.67
C ASN A 147 8.00 8.25 7.60
N VAL A 148 7.08 8.02 6.67
CA VAL A 148 6.84 8.90 5.52
C VAL A 148 5.34 9.08 5.30
N TRP A 149 4.93 10.31 4.98
CA TRP A 149 3.60 10.61 4.43
C TRP A 149 3.63 10.50 2.92
N ILE A 150 2.68 9.75 2.34
CA ILE A 150 2.42 9.71 0.90
C ILE A 150 1.12 10.44 0.63
N ASN A 151 1.19 11.46 -0.22
CA ASN A 151 0.01 12.21 -0.63
C ASN A 151 -0.76 11.43 -1.69
N GLU A 152 -2.05 11.25 -1.46
CA GLU A 152 -2.90 10.43 -2.33
C GLU A 152 -2.28 9.02 -2.53
N HIS A 153 -2.13 8.51 -3.78
CA HIS A 153 -1.50 7.21 -4.02
C HIS A 153 -0.10 7.30 -4.62
N ASP A 154 0.28 8.41 -5.21
CA ASP A 154 1.47 8.54 -6.06
C ASP A 154 2.42 9.68 -5.69
N GLY A 155 2.05 10.54 -4.74
CA GLY A 155 2.85 11.70 -4.36
C GLY A 155 3.76 11.47 -3.15
N GLY A 156 5.09 11.50 -3.35
CA GLY A 156 6.05 11.53 -2.24
C GLY A 156 6.73 10.20 -1.92
N HIS A 157 6.61 9.15 -2.74
CA HIS A 157 7.34 7.91 -2.56
C HIS A 157 8.85 8.15 -2.63
N PRO A 158 9.62 7.82 -1.58
CA PRO A 158 11.07 7.99 -1.60
C PRO A 158 11.71 6.98 -2.56
N ALA A 159 12.47 7.49 -3.53
CA ALA A 159 13.15 6.66 -4.52
C ALA A 159 14.17 5.72 -3.84
N GLY A 160 14.23 4.48 -4.29
CA GLY A 160 15.15 3.48 -3.74
C GLY A 160 14.74 2.89 -2.38
N CYS A 161 13.57 3.22 -1.86
CA CYS A 161 13.07 2.68 -0.60
C CYS A 161 12.00 1.61 -0.81
N ALA A 162 11.92 0.65 0.12
CA ALA A 162 10.92 -0.40 0.14
C ALA A 162 9.86 -0.12 1.23
N PRO A 163 8.55 -0.23 0.95
CA PRO A 163 7.51 -0.08 1.96
C PRO A 163 7.50 -1.30 2.90
N ILE A 164 7.49 -1.05 4.21
CA ILE A 164 7.53 -2.08 5.25
C ILE A 164 6.17 -2.19 5.96
N LEU A 165 5.64 -1.06 6.46
CA LEU A 165 4.34 -0.96 7.11
C LEU A 165 3.54 0.15 6.44
N ILE A 166 2.26 -0.08 6.19
CA ILE A 166 1.40 0.81 5.42
C ILE A 166 0.07 1.00 6.15
N LEU A 167 -0.26 2.25 6.47
CA LEU A 167 -1.53 2.67 7.05
C LEU A 167 -2.28 3.54 6.04
N ASP A 168 -3.47 3.11 5.66
CA ASP A 168 -4.40 3.90 4.86
C ASP A 168 -5.07 4.98 5.72
N VAL A 169 -5.02 6.23 5.28
CA VAL A 169 -5.68 7.36 5.96
C VAL A 169 -6.61 8.15 5.04
N PHE A 170 -7.02 7.54 3.94
CA PHE A 170 -8.20 7.98 3.19
C PHE A 170 -9.46 7.79 4.02
N GLU A 171 -10.47 8.58 3.77
CA GLU A 171 -11.74 8.53 4.49
C GLU A 171 -12.48 7.19 4.33
N HIS A 172 -12.35 6.53 3.18
CA HIS A 172 -12.93 5.21 2.96
C HIS A 172 -12.37 4.13 3.90
N ALA A 173 -11.18 4.32 4.45
CA ALA A 173 -10.55 3.37 5.36
C ALA A 173 -11.13 3.42 6.77
N PHE A 174 -11.85 4.50 7.17
CA PHE A 174 -12.29 4.66 8.55
C PHE A 174 -13.64 5.34 8.74
N MET A 175 -14.13 6.17 7.81
CA MET A 175 -15.32 7.02 8.05
C MET A 175 -16.59 6.24 8.43
N ILE A 176 -16.78 5.03 7.89
CA ILE A 176 -17.96 4.21 8.17
C ILE A 176 -18.04 3.84 9.65
N ASP A 177 -16.93 3.48 10.28
CA ASP A 177 -16.88 2.99 11.66
C ASP A 177 -16.54 4.09 12.66
N TYR A 178 -15.71 5.05 12.27
CA TYR A 178 -15.08 6.02 13.17
C TYR A 178 -15.54 7.46 12.94
N GLY A 179 -16.23 7.75 11.85
CA GLY A 179 -16.58 9.12 11.47
C GLY A 179 -15.34 10.02 11.45
N LEU A 180 -15.34 11.12 12.20
CA LEU A 180 -14.21 12.05 12.28
C LEU A 180 -13.12 11.63 13.29
N LYS A 181 -13.28 10.49 13.98
CA LYS A 181 -12.34 10.02 15.00
C LYS A 181 -11.19 9.20 14.39
N ARG A 182 -10.42 9.82 13.50
CA ARG A 182 -9.26 9.16 12.84
C ARG A 182 -8.26 8.58 13.85
N ALA A 183 -8.07 9.21 15.01
CA ALA A 183 -7.16 8.70 16.05
C ALA A 183 -7.59 7.32 16.60
N ASP A 184 -8.90 7.09 16.76
CA ASP A 184 -9.45 5.81 17.23
C ASP A 184 -9.24 4.71 16.18
N TYR A 185 -9.37 5.05 14.90
CA TYR A 185 -9.04 4.16 13.79
C TYR A 185 -7.55 3.79 13.77
N ILE A 186 -6.64 4.77 13.94
CA ILE A 186 -5.20 4.52 14.00
C ILE A 186 -4.87 3.59 15.17
N GLU A 187 -5.55 3.77 16.32
CA GLU A 187 -5.42 2.87 17.48
C GLU A 187 -5.86 1.44 17.12
N ALA A 188 -7.01 1.28 16.45
CA ALA A 188 -7.49 -0.02 16.01
C ALA A 188 -6.54 -0.66 15.00
N PHE A 189 -5.99 0.12 14.06
CA PHE A 189 -4.98 -0.36 13.11
C PHE A 189 -3.75 -0.90 13.84
N VAL A 190 -3.15 -0.13 14.75
CA VAL A 190 -1.93 -0.53 15.46
C VAL A 190 -2.14 -1.82 16.26
N LYS A 191 -3.32 -2.02 16.87
CA LYS A 191 -3.66 -3.25 17.60
C LYS A 191 -3.79 -4.49 16.72
N ASN A 192 -4.05 -4.30 15.44
CA ASN A 192 -4.27 -5.39 14.48
C ASN A 192 -3.08 -5.61 13.52
N ILE A 193 -1.92 -4.97 13.75
CA ILE A 193 -0.75 -5.17 12.88
C ILE A 193 -0.28 -6.62 12.97
N ASP A 194 -0.15 -7.25 11.81
CA ASP A 194 0.56 -8.52 11.66
C ASP A 194 2.07 -8.25 11.56
N TRP A 195 2.72 -8.18 12.70
CA TRP A 195 4.14 -7.88 12.81
C TRP A 195 5.02 -8.88 12.06
N LYS A 196 4.58 -10.13 11.92
CA LYS A 196 5.30 -11.15 11.17
C LYS A 196 5.29 -10.82 9.67
N ALA A 197 4.14 -10.38 9.14
CA ALA A 197 4.03 -9.94 7.76
C ALA A 197 4.88 -8.69 7.51
N VAL A 198 4.89 -7.74 8.45
CA VAL A 198 5.70 -6.51 8.38
C VAL A 198 7.20 -6.84 8.40
N GLU A 199 7.65 -7.65 9.37
CA GLU A 199 9.05 -8.06 9.47
C GLU A 199 9.53 -8.82 8.23
N GLY A 200 8.67 -9.65 7.62
CA GLY A 200 8.97 -10.38 6.40
C GLY A 200 9.30 -9.50 5.18
N ARG A 201 9.07 -8.18 5.26
CA ARG A 201 9.42 -7.21 4.21
C ARG A 201 10.78 -6.54 4.43
N LEU A 202 11.41 -6.72 5.59
CA LEU A 202 12.79 -6.24 5.81
C LEU A 202 13.75 -6.91 4.82
N ARG A 203 14.67 -6.13 4.28
CA ARG A 203 15.67 -6.56 3.31
C ARG A 203 17.07 -6.47 3.89
#